data_178e8a3d0c659b0a2019f83a618a48ad
#
_entry.id   178e8a3d0c659b0a2019f83a618a48ad
#
_cell.length_a   1.000
_cell.length_b   1.000
_cell.length_c   1.000
_cell.angle_alpha   90.00
_cell.angle_beta   90.00
_cell.angle_gamma   90.00
#
_symmetry.space_group_name_H-M   'P 1'
#
loop_
_entity.id
_entity.type
_entity.pdbx_description
1 polymer ?
#
loop_
_entity_poly.entity_id
_entity_poly.type
_entity_poly.pdbx_seq_one_letter_code
_entity_poly.pdbx_strand_id
1 'polypeptide(L)'
;MSTASPAPAAAPVSVPPRVAYELAARRHMTDAETLFTTGRLANAGQLYGFVAECGLKALMMACGIQADADGGIPGKRPAPTKGKHPLREHVPLLMTNITADFQIIPDGIQANKYLALVPNRNDFHDWLIDHRYWRDTALPIASINLWRVAAREITTMLDQAKQDGVL
;
A
#
# COMPACT_ATOMS: atom_id res chain seq x y z
N MET A 1 -30.48 50.84 20.63
CA MET A 1 -29.08 50.34 20.56
C MET A 1 -29.15 48.87 20.16
N SER A 2 -28.85 48.57 18.89
CA SER A 2 -28.92 47.21 18.35
C SER A 2 -27.53 46.59 18.48
N THR A 3 -27.39 45.53 19.30
CA THR A 3 -26.15 44.79 19.44
C THR A 3 -26.09 43.71 18.34
N ALA A 4 -25.25 43.93 17.34
CA ALA A 4 -24.97 42.93 16.34
C ALA A 4 -24.26 41.74 16.97
N SER A 5 -24.82 40.52 16.80
CA SER A 5 -24.20 39.27 17.25
C SER A 5 -22.94 39.00 16.39
N PRO A 6 -21.82 38.61 16.96
CA PRO A 6 -20.62 38.29 16.19
C PRO A 6 -20.88 37.06 15.30
N ALA A 7 -20.42 37.11 14.06
CA ALA A 7 -20.48 36.00 13.12
C ALA A 7 -19.70 34.76 13.69
N PRO A 8 -20.20 33.53 13.47
CA PRO A 8 -19.51 32.35 13.91
C PRO A 8 -18.13 32.23 13.23
N ALA A 9 -17.11 31.92 14.05
CA ALA A 9 -15.77 31.69 13.54
C ALA A 9 -15.75 30.50 12.56
N ALA A 10 -15.12 30.69 11.39
CA ALA A 10 -14.97 29.65 10.40
C ALA A 10 -14.28 28.43 11.00
N ALA A 11 -14.83 27.23 10.80
CA ALA A 11 -14.23 26.00 11.25
C ALA A 11 -12.84 25.83 10.62
N PRO A 12 -11.83 25.32 11.37
CA PRO A 12 -10.50 25.13 10.84
C PRO A 12 -10.55 24.16 9.65
N VAL A 13 -9.97 24.56 8.52
CA VAL A 13 -9.82 23.73 7.33
C VAL A 13 -8.83 22.61 7.70
N SER A 14 -9.34 21.38 7.81
CA SER A 14 -8.46 20.23 8.05
C SER A 14 -7.62 19.97 6.80
N VAL A 15 -6.30 20.03 6.95
CA VAL A 15 -5.37 19.64 5.88
C VAL A 15 -5.45 18.12 5.74
N PRO A 16 -5.72 17.58 4.53
CA PRO A 16 -5.76 16.13 4.35
C PRO A 16 -4.39 15.50 4.64
N PRO A 17 -4.35 14.22 5.11
CA PRO A 17 -3.10 13.52 5.39
C PRO A 17 -2.25 13.40 4.13
N ARG A 18 -0.92 13.48 4.29
CA ARG A 18 0.04 13.40 3.16
C ARG A 18 0.14 12.01 2.55
N VAL A 19 -0.05 10.98 3.37
CA VAL A 19 0.03 9.59 2.95
C VAL A 19 -1.36 9.06 2.61
N ALA A 20 -1.51 8.55 1.39
CA ALA A 20 -2.73 7.95 0.88
C ALA A 20 -2.36 6.69 0.08
N TYR A 21 -2.21 5.57 0.75
CA TYR A 21 -1.70 4.34 0.15
C TYR A 21 -2.57 3.81 -0.99
N GLU A 22 -3.91 3.84 -0.89
CA GLU A 22 -4.80 3.41 -1.97
C GLU A 22 -4.57 4.25 -3.24
N LEU A 23 -4.55 5.57 -3.10
CA LEU A 23 -4.33 6.48 -4.24
C LEU A 23 -2.94 6.29 -4.84
N ALA A 24 -1.92 6.06 -4.00
CA ALA A 24 -0.56 5.77 -4.47
C ALA A 24 -0.50 4.46 -5.25
N ALA A 25 -1.14 3.39 -4.76
CA ALA A 25 -1.19 2.11 -5.46
C ALA A 25 -1.82 2.25 -6.86
N ARG A 26 -2.95 2.97 -6.97
CA ARG A 26 -3.63 3.18 -8.26
C ARG A 26 -2.80 4.01 -9.23
N ARG A 27 -2.16 5.07 -8.76
CA ARG A 27 -1.24 5.88 -9.57
C ARG A 27 -0.08 5.03 -10.09
N HIS A 28 0.59 4.27 -9.22
CA HIS A 28 1.68 3.41 -9.62
C HIS A 28 1.23 2.33 -10.61
N MET A 29 0.02 1.79 -10.48
CA MET A 29 -0.52 0.81 -11.44
C MET A 29 -0.71 1.42 -12.83
N THR A 30 -1.30 2.61 -12.92
CA THR A 30 -1.49 3.33 -14.19
C THR A 30 -0.15 3.61 -14.88
N ASP A 31 0.82 4.10 -14.12
CA ASP A 31 2.15 4.40 -14.66
C ASP A 31 2.90 3.13 -15.05
N ALA A 32 2.81 2.06 -14.25
CA ALA A 32 3.43 0.77 -14.55
C ALA A 32 2.90 0.16 -15.85
N GLU A 33 1.58 0.16 -16.07
CA GLU A 33 0.98 -0.36 -17.31
C GLU A 33 1.41 0.47 -18.53
N THR A 34 1.49 1.79 -18.40
CA THR A 34 1.99 2.67 -19.45
C THR A 34 3.45 2.35 -19.80
N LEU A 35 4.29 2.18 -18.81
CA LEU A 35 5.70 1.83 -19.00
C LEU A 35 5.87 0.43 -19.59
N PHE A 36 5.06 -0.53 -19.12
CA PHE A 36 5.08 -1.89 -19.64
C PHE A 36 4.72 -1.94 -21.12
N THR A 37 3.65 -1.27 -21.53
CA THR A 37 3.19 -1.24 -22.93
C THR A 37 4.15 -0.52 -23.88
N THR A 38 4.96 0.40 -23.35
CA THR A 38 6.01 1.11 -24.09
C THR A 38 7.38 0.41 -24.05
N GLY A 39 7.45 -0.81 -23.48
CA GLY A 39 8.67 -1.61 -23.41
C GLY A 39 9.68 -1.18 -22.35
N ARG A 40 9.33 -0.25 -21.45
CA ARG A 40 10.18 0.22 -20.35
C ARG A 40 10.04 -0.69 -19.14
N LEU A 41 10.39 -1.97 -19.34
CA LEU A 41 10.10 -3.05 -18.39
C LEU A 41 10.75 -2.87 -17.01
N ALA A 42 11.98 -2.35 -16.96
CA ALA A 42 12.69 -2.08 -15.71
C ALA A 42 11.89 -1.18 -14.76
N ASN A 43 11.44 -0.04 -15.26
CA ASN A 43 10.66 0.92 -14.49
C ASN A 43 9.25 0.40 -14.19
N ALA A 44 8.63 -0.32 -15.14
CA ALA A 44 7.34 -0.97 -14.92
C ALA A 44 7.42 -1.97 -13.75
N GLY A 45 8.43 -2.84 -13.75
CA GLY A 45 8.67 -3.81 -12.68
C GLY A 45 8.85 -3.15 -11.31
N GLN A 46 9.59 -2.04 -11.25
CA GLN A 46 9.75 -1.29 -10.02
C GLN A 46 8.42 -0.76 -9.50
N LEU A 47 7.59 -0.21 -10.38
CA LEU A 47 6.28 0.33 -10.00
C LEU A 47 5.29 -0.75 -9.59
N TYR A 48 5.32 -1.96 -10.18
CA TYR A 48 4.49 -3.08 -9.73
C TYR A 48 4.76 -3.45 -8.26
N GLY A 49 6.03 -3.41 -7.82
CA GLY A 49 6.35 -3.59 -6.41
C GLY A 49 5.78 -2.48 -5.52
N PHE A 50 5.77 -1.23 -5.99
CA PHE A 50 5.12 -0.14 -5.25
C PHE A 50 3.59 -0.27 -5.22
N VAL A 51 2.96 -0.81 -6.27
CA VAL A 51 1.53 -1.18 -6.23
C VAL A 51 1.28 -2.16 -5.11
N ALA A 52 2.09 -3.22 -5.04
CA ALA A 52 1.97 -4.25 -4.01
C ALA A 52 2.15 -3.66 -2.61
N GLU A 53 3.22 -2.91 -2.40
CA GLU A 53 3.50 -2.29 -1.11
C GLU A 53 2.37 -1.36 -0.66
N CYS A 54 1.97 -0.41 -1.52
CA CYS A 54 0.94 0.56 -1.19
C CYS A 54 -0.44 -0.10 -1.04
N GLY A 55 -0.80 -1.05 -1.91
CA GLY A 55 -2.08 -1.75 -1.84
C GLY A 55 -2.24 -2.59 -0.58
N LEU A 56 -1.21 -3.32 -0.19
CA LEU A 56 -1.20 -4.09 1.05
C LEU A 56 -1.27 -3.19 2.29
N LYS A 57 -0.52 -2.08 2.30
CA LYS A 57 -0.59 -1.11 3.39
C LYS A 57 -1.97 -0.46 3.49
N ALA A 58 -2.63 -0.12 2.37
CA ALA A 58 -3.99 0.38 2.36
C ALA A 58 -4.97 -0.62 3.00
N LEU A 59 -4.88 -1.89 2.62
CA LEU A 59 -5.70 -2.94 3.22
C LEU A 59 -5.46 -3.07 4.73
N MET A 60 -4.20 -3.09 5.18
CA MET A 60 -3.87 -3.22 6.60
C MET A 60 -4.40 -2.01 7.42
N MET A 61 -4.33 -0.81 6.86
CA MET A 61 -4.94 0.38 7.47
C MET A 61 -6.46 0.24 7.59
N ALA A 62 -7.12 -0.22 6.53
CA ALA A 62 -8.56 -0.47 6.53
C ALA A 62 -8.98 -1.57 7.51
N CYS A 63 -8.09 -2.53 7.79
CA CYS A 63 -8.27 -3.58 8.80
C CYS A 63 -7.85 -3.15 10.23
N GLY A 64 -7.75 -1.84 10.48
CA GLY A 64 -7.67 -1.27 11.83
C GLY A 64 -6.29 -0.84 12.30
N ILE A 65 -5.24 -0.90 11.46
CA ILE A 65 -3.96 -0.29 11.79
C ILE A 65 -4.16 1.23 11.88
N GLN A 66 -3.87 1.80 13.07
CA GLN A 66 -4.02 3.23 13.30
C GLN A 66 -2.96 4.03 12.53
N ALA A 67 -3.39 5.08 11.83
CA ALA A 67 -2.50 5.98 11.11
C ALA A 67 -1.61 6.79 12.07
N ASP A 68 -0.43 7.17 11.61
CA ASP A 68 0.34 8.25 12.20
C ASP A 68 -0.20 9.64 11.80
N ALA A 69 0.45 10.70 12.27
CA ALA A 69 0.01 12.07 11.99
C ALA A 69 0.01 12.44 10.49
N ASP A 70 0.81 11.74 9.68
CA ASP A 70 0.88 11.96 8.23
C ASP A 70 -0.11 11.05 7.45
N GLY A 71 -0.83 10.17 8.14
CA GLY A 71 -1.78 9.22 7.53
C GLY A 71 -1.15 7.87 7.15
N GLY A 72 0.09 7.63 7.51
CA GLY A 72 0.83 6.41 7.15
C GLY A 72 0.87 5.34 8.23
N ILE A 73 1.51 4.21 7.92
CA ILE A 73 1.85 3.19 8.92
C ILE A 73 2.81 3.82 9.94
N PRO A 74 2.55 3.71 11.25
CA PRO A 74 3.40 4.28 12.29
C PRO A 74 4.85 3.82 12.20
N GLY A 75 5.79 4.71 12.55
CA GLY A 75 7.21 4.37 12.55
C GLY A 75 7.59 3.33 13.61
N LYS A 76 6.82 3.26 14.70
CA LYS A 76 7.07 2.37 15.86
C LYS A 76 5.85 1.49 16.13
N ARG A 77 6.09 0.32 16.71
CA ARG A 77 5.01 -0.52 17.25
C ARG A 77 4.28 0.21 18.40
N PRO A 78 2.96 -0.01 18.57
CA PRO A 78 2.25 0.48 19.75
C PRO A 78 2.81 -0.13 21.02
N ALA A 79 2.68 0.58 22.14
CA ALA A 79 3.04 0.05 23.46
C ALA A 79 2.19 -1.20 23.79
N PRO A 80 2.72 -2.17 24.56
CA PRO A 80 4.03 -2.19 25.23
C PRO A 80 5.21 -2.67 24.38
N THR A 81 5.00 -3.02 23.11
CA THR A 81 6.07 -3.52 22.22
C THR A 81 6.99 -2.39 21.77
N LYS A 82 8.28 -2.71 21.59
CA LYS A 82 9.29 -1.74 21.13
C LYS A 82 9.77 -2.11 19.73
N GLY A 83 10.28 -1.13 18.99
CA GLY A 83 10.91 -1.33 17.69
C GLY A 83 10.13 -0.74 16.52
N LYS A 84 10.66 -0.94 15.31
CA LYS A 84 10.05 -0.52 14.05
C LYS A 84 8.74 -1.29 13.80
N HIS A 85 7.74 -0.60 13.25
CA HIS A 85 6.49 -1.27 12.89
C HIS A 85 6.74 -2.25 11.73
N PRO A 86 6.36 -3.54 11.84
CA PRO A 86 6.73 -4.57 10.87
C PRO A 86 6.11 -4.35 9.49
N LEU A 87 5.00 -3.62 9.40
CA LEU A 87 4.37 -3.27 8.13
C LEU A 87 5.01 -2.05 7.45
N ARG A 88 6.03 -1.42 8.07
CA ARG A 88 6.80 -0.32 7.46
C ARG A 88 7.99 -0.83 6.64
N GLU A 89 7.82 -1.96 6.00
CA GLU A 89 8.81 -2.59 5.14
C GLU A 89 8.39 -2.49 3.66
N HIS A 90 9.33 -2.83 2.78
CA HIS A 90 9.06 -3.06 1.35
C HIS A 90 8.72 -4.53 1.12
N VAL A 91 8.09 -4.85 -0.01
CA VAL A 91 8.00 -6.23 -0.46
C VAL A 91 9.43 -6.75 -0.79
N PRO A 92 9.76 -8.05 -0.56
CA PRO A 92 8.90 -9.12 -0.07
C PRO A 92 8.75 -9.18 1.46
N LEU A 93 9.57 -8.43 2.21
CA LEU A 93 9.57 -8.51 3.68
C LEU A 93 8.22 -8.09 4.28
N LEU A 94 7.54 -7.13 3.67
CA LEU A 94 6.19 -6.74 4.05
C LEU A 94 5.24 -7.95 4.01
N MET A 95 5.29 -8.76 2.94
CA MET A 95 4.46 -9.96 2.81
C MET A 95 4.76 -10.99 3.89
N THR A 96 6.04 -11.22 4.15
CA THR A 96 6.48 -12.11 5.23
C THR A 96 5.92 -11.66 6.57
N ASN A 97 5.98 -10.37 6.88
CA ASN A 97 5.49 -9.82 8.13
C ASN A 97 3.96 -9.91 8.25
N ILE A 98 3.21 -9.67 7.16
CA ILE A 98 1.75 -9.82 7.14
C ILE A 98 1.36 -11.27 7.44
N THR A 99 2.05 -12.25 6.88
CA THR A 99 1.73 -13.68 7.06
C THR A 99 2.21 -14.23 8.41
N ALA A 100 3.32 -13.74 8.92
CA ALA A 100 3.91 -14.25 10.17
C ALA A 100 3.24 -13.70 11.43
N ASP A 101 2.66 -12.51 11.36
CA ASP A 101 2.18 -11.79 12.56
C ASP A 101 0.80 -11.15 12.32
N PHE A 102 -0.21 -12.00 12.01
CA PHE A 102 -1.60 -11.54 11.88
C PHE A 102 -2.13 -10.87 13.17
N GLN A 103 -1.50 -11.13 14.33
CA GLN A 103 -1.93 -10.55 15.61
C GLN A 103 -1.71 -9.03 15.69
N ILE A 104 -0.86 -8.48 14.82
CA ILE A 104 -0.66 -7.02 14.75
C ILE A 104 -1.75 -6.30 13.96
N ILE A 105 -2.61 -7.05 13.23
CA ILE A 105 -3.70 -6.51 12.44
C ILE A 105 -4.98 -6.67 13.26
N PRO A 106 -5.60 -5.57 13.72
CA PRO A 106 -6.77 -5.63 14.59
C PRO A 106 -7.92 -6.47 14.01
N ASP A 107 -8.22 -6.33 12.73
CA ASP A 107 -9.17 -7.21 12.02
C ASP A 107 -8.44 -8.15 11.05
N GLY A 108 -7.73 -9.13 11.62
CA GLY A 108 -7.01 -10.14 10.84
C GLY A 108 -7.92 -11.03 10.00
N ILE A 109 -9.17 -11.27 10.43
CA ILE A 109 -10.16 -12.06 9.67
C ILE A 109 -10.49 -11.33 8.37
N GLN A 110 -10.82 -10.05 8.45
CA GLN A 110 -11.10 -9.23 7.27
C GLN A 110 -9.88 -9.11 6.37
N ALA A 111 -8.70 -8.88 6.94
CA ALA A 111 -7.45 -8.84 6.18
C ALA A 111 -7.26 -10.13 5.38
N ASN A 112 -7.46 -11.30 6.01
CA ASN A 112 -7.31 -12.60 5.35
C ASN A 112 -8.33 -12.83 4.23
N LYS A 113 -9.58 -12.38 4.41
CA LYS A 113 -10.62 -12.43 3.37
C LYS A 113 -10.12 -11.75 2.07
N TYR A 114 -9.56 -10.55 2.17
CA TYR A 114 -9.09 -9.82 1.00
C TYR A 114 -7.75 -10.33 0.47
N LEU A 115 -6.84 -10.77 1.33
CA LEU A 115 -5.57 -11.38 0.90
C LEU A 115 -5.78 -12.67 0.09
N ALA A 116 -6.89 -13.38 0.32
CA ALA A 116 -7.28 -14.55 -0.48
C ALA A 116 -7.58 -14.20 -1.95
N LEU A 117 -7.88 -12.93 -2.25
CA LEU A 117 -8.08 -12.43 -3.63
C LEU A 117 -6.76 -12.18 -4.37
N VAL A 118 -5.62 -12.34 -3.70
CA VAL A 118 -4.28 -12.14 -4.27
C VAL A 118 -3.49 -13.44 -4.16
N PRO A 119 -3.85 -14.50 -4.92
CA PRO A 119 -3.19 -15.79 -4.86
C PRO A 119 -1.71 -15.73 -5.24
N ASN A 120 -1.36 -14.85 -6.18
CA ASN A 120 0.00 -14.69 -6.71
C ASN A 120 0.85 -13.65 -5.94
N ARG A 121 0.44 -13.24 -4.73
CA ARG A 121 1.17 -12.24 -3.94
C ARG A 121 2.62 -12.61 -3.62
N ASN A 122 2.94 -13.90 -3.60
CA ASN A 122 4.30 -14.38 -3.35
C ASN A 122 5.23 -14.24 -4.56
N ASP A 123 4.70 -13.90 -5.74
CA ASP A 123 5.51 -13.67 -6.94
C ASP A 123 6.45 -12.47 -6.81
N PHE A 124 6.23 -11.61 -5.80
CA PHE A 124 7.16 -10.55 -5.44
C PHE A 124 8.38 -11.01 -4.61
N HIS A 125 8.59 -12.33 -4.43
CA HIS A 125 9.67 -12.86 -3.58
C HIS A 125 11.08 -12.43 -4.01
N ASP A 126 11.29 -12.16 -5.29
CA ASP A 126 12.54 -11.69 -5.89
C ASP A 126 12.53 -10.19 -6.24
N TRP A 127 11.45 -9.46 -5.91
CA TRP A 127 11.42 -8.02 -6.10
C TRP A 127 12.26 -7.30 -5.04
N LEU A 128 13.11 -6.39 -5.47
CA LEU A 128 13.94 -5.59 -4.58
C LEU A 128 13.79 -4.10 -4.90
N ILE A 129 13.77 -3.28 -3.86
CA ILE A 129 13.79 -1.82 -4.01
C ILE A 129 15.03 -1.33 -4.74
N ASP A 130 16.13 -2.08 -4.66
CA ASP A 130 17.41 -1.76 -5.27
C ASP A 130 17.47 -2.02 -6.78
N HIS A 131 16.50 -2.74 -7.35
CA HIS A 131 16.39 -2.93 -8.81
C HIS A 131 16.38 -1.62 -9.58
N ARG A 132 15.93 -0.53 -8.98
CA ARG A 132 15.97 0.83 -9.56
C ARG A 132 17.38 1.34 -9.89
N TYR A 133 18.41 0.70 -9.34
CA TYR A 133 19.83 1.04 -9.58
C TYR A 133 20.53 0.04 -10.50
N TRP A 134 19.87 -1.07 -10.83
CA TRP A 134 20.48 -2.12 -11.62
C TRP A 134 20.46 -1.78 -13.11
N ARG A 135 21.42 -2.36 -13.82
CA ARG A 135 21.40 -2.32 -15.29
C ARG A 135 20.25 -3.17 -15.80
N ASP A 136 19.63 -2.80 -16.92
CA ASP A 136 18.50 -3.51 -17.51
C ASP A 136 18.83 -4.99 -17.77
N THR A 137 20.07 -5.30 -18.14
CA THR A 137 20.54 -6.69 -18.36
C THR A 137 20.65 -7.55 -17.11
N ALA A 138 20.64 -6.94 -15.93
CA ALA A 138 20.70 -7.65 -14.65
C ALA A 138 19.33 -7.83 -13.99
N LEU A 139 18.27 -7.26 -14.57
CA LEU A 139 16.94 -7.35 -14.02
C LEU A 139 16.28 -8.72 -14.33
N PRO A 140 15.47 -9.24 -13.41
CA PRO A 140 14.74 -10.49 -13.62
C PRO A 140 13.53 -10.26 -14.54
N ILE A 141 13.76 -10.02 -15.82
CA ILE A 141 12.71 -9.66 -16.80
C ILE A 141 11.56 -10.67 -16.82
N ALA A 142 11.84 -11.97 -16.63
CA ALA A 142 10.81 -13.00 -16.56
C ALA A 142 9.85 -12.77 -15.37
N SER A 143 10.36 -12.30 -14.24
CA SER A 143 9.57 -12.04 -13.04
C SER A 143 8.67 -10.81 -13.19
N ILE A 144 8.99 -9.86 -14.07
CA ILE A 144 8.19 -8.64 -14.26
C ILE A 144 6.75 -8.97 -14.69
N ASN A 145 6.56 -10.00 -15.52
CA ASN A 145 5.22 -10.45 -15.90
C ASN A 145 4.46 -11.03 -14.68
N LEU A 146 5.14 -11.76 -13.81
CA LEU A 146 4.55 -12.30 -12.58
C LEU A 146 4.17 -11.17 -11.63
N TRP A 147 5.07 -10.20 -11.43
CA TRP A 147 4.78 -8.99 -10.61
C TRP A 147 3.59 -8.21 -11.17
N ARG A 148 3.48 -8.10 -12.50
CA ARG A 148 2.33 -7.45 -13.16
C ARG A 148 1.02 -8.14 -12.82
N VAL A 149 0.97 -9.48 -12.91
CA VAL A 149 -0.22 -10.27 -12.58
C VAL A 149 -0.62 -10.04 -11.12
N ALA A 150 0.32 -10.22 -10.21
CA ALA A 150 0.08 -10.03 -8.78
C ALA A 150 -0.33 -8.58 -8.43
N ALA A 151 0.26 -7.57 -9.10
CA ALA A 151 -0.14 -6.17 -8.92
C ALA A 151 -1.58 -5.90 -9.37
N ARG A 152 -2.03 -6.54 -10.47
CA ARG A 152 -3.43 -6.46 -10.92
C ARG A 152 -4.39 -7.10 -9.93
N GLU A 153 -4.02 -8.24 -9.36
CA GLU A 153 -4.81 -8.89 -8.31
C GLU A 153 -4.96 -7.98 -7.09
N ILE A 154 -3.87 -7.30 -6.67
CA ILE A 154 -3.92 -6.33 -5.59
C ILE A 154 -4.86 -5.16 -5.93
N THR A 155 -4.83 -4.65 -7.15
CA THR A 155 -5.76 -3.60 -7.57
C THR A 155 -7.21 -4.09 -7.52
N THR A 156 -7.48 -5.30 -7.99
CA THR A 156 -8.82 -5.93 -7.90
C THR A 156 -9.26 -6.12 -6.45
N MET A 157 -8.34 -6.53 -5.57
CA MET A 157 -8.59 -6.62 -4.12
C MET A 157 -9.00 -5.26 -3.53
N LEU A 158 -8.32 -4.18 -3.90
CA LEU A 158 -8.67 -2.82 -3.45
C LEU A 158 -10.05 -2.40 -3.97
N ASP A 159 -10.39 -2.75 -5.22
CA ASP A 159 -11.71 -2.47 -5.80
C ASP A 159 -12.80 -3.20 -5.03
N GLN A 160 -12.59 -4.48 -4.70
CA GLN A 160 -13.54 -5.25 -3.90
C GLN A 160 -13.69 -4.68 -2.48
N ALA A 161 -12.57 -4.34 -1.81
CA ALA A 161 -12.62 -3.74 -0.49
C ALA A 161 -13.37 -2.40 -0.47
N LYS A 162 -13.25 -1.63 -1.55
CA LYS A 162 -13.99 -0.37 -1.72
C LYS A 162 -15.49 -0.60 -1.96
N GLN A 163 -15.84 -1.57 -2.79
CA GLN A 163 -17.25 -1.95 -3.01
C GLN A 163 -17.91 -2.45 -1.74
N ASP A 164 -17.18 -3.17 -0.89
CA ASP A 164 -17.64 -3.68 0.40
C ASP A 164 -17.70 -2.57 1.50
N GLY A 165 -17.26 -1.34 1.19
CA GLY A 165 -17.24 -0.21 2.14
C GLY A 165 -16.15 -0.32 3.22
N VAL A 166 -15.08 -1.03 2.94
CA VAL A 166 -13.93 -1.23 3.85
C VAL A 166 -12.84 -0.19 3.60
N LEU A 167 -12.73 0.29 2.35
CA LEU A 167 -11.81 1.36 1.91
C LEU A 167 -12.56 2.63 1.54
#